data_085cc083b761cb1962b9eb02fb2f85f6
#
_entry.id   085cc083b761cb1962b9eb02fb2f85f6
#
_cell.length_a   1.000
_cell.length_b   1.000
_cell.length_c   1.000
_cell.angle_alpha   90.00
_cell.angle_beta   90.00
_cell.angle_gamma   90.00
#
_symmetry.space_group_name_H-M   'P 1'
#
loop_
_entity.id
_entity.type
_entity.pdbx_description
1 polymer ?
#
loop_
_entity_poly.entity_id
_entity_poly.type
_entity_poly.pdbx_seq_one_letter_code
_entity_poly.pdbx_strand_id
1 'polypeptide(L)'
;MAESLGIGMIGSGFMGLSYSQCVVAHVEGAHLVSITGGSRAGALAEEHGVPADESVEAMVARPEIDAVIVATPDQCRLEITEKVAAAGKHLLVEKPMATTVAEATRML
;
A
#
# COMPACT_ATOMS: atom_id res chain seq x y z
N MET A 1 -11.91 -12.25 -19.90
CA MET A 1 -10.62 -12.13 -19.19
C MET A 1 -10.77 -11.22 -17.99
N ALA A 2 -10.36 -11.69 -16.82
CA ALA A 2 -10.46 -10.87 -15.63
C ALA A 2 -9.45 -9.72 -15.70
N GLU A 3 -9.87 -8.53 -15.30
CA GLU A 3 -9.00 -7.40 -15.20
C GLU A 3 -8.03 -7.59 -14.02
N SER A 4 -6.81 -7.11 -14.18
CA SER A 4 -5.82 -7.14 -13.12
C SER A 4 -6.03 -5.96 -12.17
N LEU A 5 -6.05 -6.23 -10.85
CA LEU A 5 -6.17 -5.19 -9.85
C LEU A 5 -4.85 -4.43 -9.71
N GLY A 6 -4.93 -3.12 -9.77
CA GLY A 6 -3.76 -2.27 -9.54
C GLY A 6 -3.52 -2.08 -8.05
N ILE A 7 -2.33 -2.44 -7.61
CA ILE A 7 -1.93 -2.41 -6.19
C ILE A 7 -0.92 -1.30 -5.94
N GLY A 8 -1.21 -0.46 -4.93
CA GLY A 8 -0.25 0.47 -4.38
C GLY A 8 0.36 -0.12 -3.10
N MET A 9 1.67 -0.01 -2.94
CA MET A 9 2.36 -0.48 -1.75
C MET A 9 2.79 0.72 -0.90
N ILE A 10 2.29 0.79 0.33
CA ILE A 10 2.71 1.81 1.28
C ILE A 10 3.58 1.15 2.34
N GLY A 11 4.87 1.46 2.30
CA GLY A 11 5.87 0.86 3.16
C GLY A 11 6.96 0.17 2.37
N SER A 12 8.21 0.36 2.76
CA SER A 12 9.36 -0.20 2.05
C SER A 12 10.35 -0.91 2.98
N GLY A 13 9.88 -1.28 4.18
CA GLY A 13 10.65 -2.12 5.10
C GLY A 13 10.55 -3.59 4.70
N PHE A 14 10.82 -4.47 5.65
CA PHE A 14 10.84 -5.92 5.38
C PHE A 14 9.52 -6.43 4.80
N MET A 15 8.39 -6.04 5.38
CA MET A 15 7.10 -6.52 4.89
C MET A 15 6.70 -5.85 3.57
N GLY A 16 7.03 -4.56 3.38
CA GLY A 16 6.79 -3.91 2.10
C GLY A 16 7.56 -4.57 0.98
N LEU A 17 8.81 -4.93 1.23
CA LEU A 17 9.63 -5.69 0.29
C LEU A 17 8.98 -7.04 -0.04
N SER A 18 8.59 -7.80 0.99
CA SER A 18 8.01 -9.13 0.82
C SER A 18 6.70 -9.08 0.05
N TYR A 19 5.79 -8.17 0.39
CA TYR A 19 4.52 -8.03 -0.31
C TYR A 19 4.72 -7.59 -1.76
N SER A 20 5.63 -6.65 -2.00
CA SER A 20 5.91 -6.21 -3.37
C SER A 20 6.43 -7.35 -4.23
N GLN A 21 7.34 -8.14 -3.71
CA GLN A 21 7.86 -9.31 -4.41
C GLN A 21 6.76 -10.34 -4.69
N CYS A 22 5.88 -10.58 -3.73
CA CYS A 22 4.77 -11.51 -3.92
C CYS A 22 3.80 -11.03 -5.00
N VAL A 23 3.43 -9.76 -4.99
CA VAL A 23 2.51 -9.22 -5.99
C VAL A 23 3.09 -9.34 -7.39
N VAL A 24 4.38 -9.02 -7.54
CA VAL A 24 5.04 -9.06 -8.85
C VAL A 24 5.20 -10.50 -9.35
N ALA A 25 5.59 -11.42 -8.48
CA ALA A 25 6.05 -12.76 -8.92
C ALA A 25 5.02 -13.88 -8.75
N HIS A 26 4.10 -13.75 -7.79
CA HIS A 26 3.30 -14.89 -7.35
C HIS A 26 1.79 -14.68 -7.34
N VAL A 27 1.30 -13.47 -7.53
CA VAL A 27 -0.14 -13.20 -7.45
C VAL A 27 -0.71 -13.03 -8.85
N GLU A 28 -1.67 -13.89 -9.20
CA GLU A 28 -2.44 -13.73 -10.42
C GLU A 28 -3.58 -12.75 -10.20
N GLY A 29 -3.90 -11.96 -11.19
CA GLY A 29 -5.02 -11.01 -11.13
C GLY A 29 -4.70 -9.71 -10.39
N ALA A 30 -3.43 -9.47 -10.06
CA ALA A 30 -3.00 -8.21 -9.46
C ALA A 30 -1.63 -7.82 -9.99
N HIS A 31 -1.39 -6.52 -10.04
CA HIS A 31 -0.08 -5.99 -10.46
C HIS A 31 0.29 -4.78 -9.61
N LEU A 32 1.59 -4.60 -9.41
CA LEU A 32 2.11 -3.47 -8.64
C LEU A 32 2.12 -2.21 -9.51
N VAL A 33 1.50 -1.14 -9.03
CA VAL A 33 1.40 0.13 -9.76
C VAL A 33 2.46 1.13 -9.28
N SER A 34 2.58 1.30 -7.96
CA SER A 34 3.54 2.25 -7.38
C SER A 34 3.84 1.89 -5.94
N ILE A 35 4.89 2.51 -5.40
CA ILE A 35 5.33 2.31 -4.02
C ILE A 35 5.54 3.68 -3.38
N THR A 36 5.19 3.82 -2.12
CA THR A 36 5.49 5.02 -1.33
C THR A 36 5.77 4.64 0.12
N GLY A 37 6.40 5.54 0.85
CA GLY A 37 6.64 5.37 2.28
C GLY A 37 7.90 4.61 2.62
N GLY A 38 8.63 5.13 3.61
CA GLY A 38 9.88 4.57 4.07
C GLY A 38 11.08 5.03 3.24
N SER A 39 12.27 4.82 3.78
CA SER A 39 13.50 5.30 3.16
C SER A 39 13.93 4.49 1.93
N ARG A 40 13.33 3.33 1.73
CA ARG A 40 13.72 2.42 0.64
C ARG A 40 12.72 2.38 -0.52
N ALA A 41 11.70 3.24 -0.47
CA ALA A 41 10.64 3.22 -1.49
C ALA A 41 11.20 3.42 -2.90
N GLY A 42 12.12 4.37 -3.08
CA GLY A 42 12.72 4.63 -4.37
C GLY A 42 13.49 3.44 -4.94
N ALA A 43 14.31 2.80 -4.12
CA ALA A 43 15.09 1.63 -4.54
C ALA A 43 14.19 0.45 -4.85
N LEU A 44 13.18 0.21 -4.03
CA LEU A 44 12.24 -0.89 -4.23
C LEU A 44 11.41 -0.68 -5.50
N ALA A 45 10.96 0.54 -5.73
CA ALA A 45 10.22 0.89 -6.95
C ALA A 45 11.07 0.67 -8.20
N GLU A 46 12.33 1.08 -8.15
CA GLU A 46 13.26 0.88 -9.26
C GLU A 46 13.46 -0.60 -9.55
N GLU A 47 13.62 -1.43 -8.51
CA GLU A 47 13.78 -2.87 -8.64
C GLU A 47 12.61 -3.51 -9.41
N HIS A 48 11.39 -3.03 -9.17
CA HIS A 48 10.19 -3.58 -9.79
C HIS A 48 9.73 -2.81 -11.04
N GLY A 49 10.46 -1.78 -11.43
CA GLY A 49 10.12 -1.02 -12.63
C GLY A 49 8.85 -0.20 -12.51
N VAL A 50 8.52 0.26 -11.30
CA VAL A 50 7.33 1.09 -11.05
C VAL A 50 7.74 2.42 -10.43
N PRO A 51 6.89 3.45 -10.51
CA PRO A 51 7.21 4.73 -9.89
C PRO A 51 7.17 4.67 -8.36
N ALA A 52 7.98 5.51 -7.73
CA ALA A 52 7.90 5.79 -6.31
C ALA A 52 7.10 7.08 -6.15
N ASP A 53 5.95 7.01 -5.50
CA ASP A 53 5.15 8.20 -5.24
C ASP A 53 5.71 8.94 -4.03
N GLU A 54 5.65 10.25 -4.06
CA GLU A 54 6.21 11.07 -2.98
C GLU A 54 5.33 11.10 -1.73
N SER A 55 4.07 10.66 -1.84
CA SER A 55 3.13 10.68 -0.72
C SER A 55 2.00 9.70 -0.93
N VAL A 56 1.28 9.40 0.15
CA VAL A 56 0.05 8.60 0.09
C VAL A 56 -0.99 9.31 -0.78
N GLU A 57 -1.08 10.62 -0.64
CA GLU A 57 -2.02 11.43 -1.42
C GLU A 57 -1.78 11.29 -2.92
N ALA A 58 -0.52 11.33 -3.34
CA ALA A 58 -0.18 11.14 -4.74
C ALA A 58 -0.55 9.75 -5.24
N MET A 59 -0.32 8.73 -4.42
CA MET A 59 -0.64 7.35 -4.77
C MET A 59 -2.14 7.16 -4.95
N VAL A 60 -2.95 7.58 -3.98
CA VAL A 60 -4.40 7.34 -4.03
C VAL A 60 -5.11 8.18 -5.09
N ALA A 61 -4.44 9.19 -5.62
CA ALA A 61 -4.95 9.96 -6.75
C ALA A 61 -4.81 9.23 -8.09
N ARG A 62 -4.05 8.14 -8.14
CA ARG A 62 -3.87 7.38 -9.38
C ARG A 62 -5.12 6.55 -9.69
N PRO A 63 -5.74 6.76 -10.86
CA PRO A 63 -6.96 6.00 -11.19
C PRO A 63 -6.69 4.52 -11.43
N GLU A 64 -5.46 4.12 -11.76
CA GLU A 64 -5.12 2.72 -11.98
C GLU A 64 -4.94 1.92 -10.68
N ILE A 65 -4.93 2.58 -9.51
CA ILE A 65 -4.88 1.88 -8.22
C ILE A 65 -6.28 1.52 -7.77
N ASP A 66 -6.50 0.24 -7.52
CA ASP A 66 -7.75 -0.31 -7.01
C ASP A 66 -7.68 -0.61 -5.53
N ALA A 67 -6.52 -1.05 -5.06
CA ALA A 67 -6.30 -1.46 -3.68
C ALA A 67 -4.90 -1.06 -3.22
N VAL A 68 -4.76 -0.89 -1.92
CA VAL A 68 -3.50 -0.48 -1.31
C VAL A 68 -3.15 -1.45 -0.19
N ILE A 69 -1.89 -1.87 -0.14
CA ILE A 69 -1.35 -2.65 0.97
C ILE A 69 -0.57 -1.70 1.88
N VAL A 70 -0.92 -1.67 3.17
CA VAL A 70 -0.29 -0.80 4.15
C VAL A 70 0.61 -1.62 5.07
N ALA A 71 1.91 -1.45 4.93
CA ALA A 71 2.94 -2.18 5.68
C ALA A 71 3.92 -1.22 6.37
N THR A 72 3.42 -0.10 6.85
CA THR A 72 4.17 0.90 7.61
C THR A 72 4.16 0.56 9.11
N PRO A 73 4.93 1.28 9.95
CA PRO A 73 4.78 1.17 11.40
C PRO A 73 3.33 1.38 11.84
N ASP A 74 2.91 0.65 12.85
CA ASP A 74 1.49 0.58 13.26
C ASP A 74 0.92 1.91 13.73
N GLN A 75 1.74 2.80 14.30
CA GLN A 75 1.28 4.11 14.74
C GLN A 75 0.88 5.04 13.60
N CYS A 76 1.25 4.72 12.36
CA CYS A 76 0.91 5.54 11.18
C CYS A 76 -0.35 5.05 10.48
N ARG A 77 -0.87 3.90 10.84
CA ARG A 77 -1.88 3.20 10.02
C ARG A 77 -3.24 3.84 10.02
N LEU A 78 -3.65 4.44 11.15
CA LEU A 78 -4.95 5.12 11.20
C LEU A 78 -5.03 6.25 10.17
N GLU A 79 -4.03 7.13 10.18
CA GLU A 79 -4.02 8.27 9.27
C GLU A 79 -4.00 7.82 7.81
N ILE A 80 -3.15 6.84 7.50
CA ILE A 80 -3.05 6.30 6.14
C ILE A 80 -4.36 5.66 5.72
N THR A 81 -4.97 4.86 6.60
CA THR A 81 -6.24 4.21 6.32
C THR A 81 -7.34 5.23 6.00
N GLU A 82 -7.40 6.31 6.76
CA GLU A 82 -8.38 7.36 6.51
C GLU A 82 -8.19 8.01 5.14
N LYS A 83 -6.96 8.26 4.74
CA LYS A 83 -6.66 8.84 3.42
C LYS A 83 -7.04 7.89 2.29
N VAL A 84 -6.70 6.62 2.42
CA VAL A 84 -6.99 5.62 1.38
C VAL A 84 -8.49 5.38 1.27
N ALA A 85 -9.19 5.26 2.39
CA ALA A 85 -10.64 5.06 2.40
C ALA A 85 -11.38 6.26 1.80
N ALA A 86 -10.93 7.47 2.11
CA ALA A 86 -11.53 8.69 1.55
C ALA A 86 -11.39 8.75 0.03
N ALA A 87 -10.36 8.12 -0.53
CA ALA A 87 -10.16 8.04 -1.97
C ALA A 87 -10.94 6.88 -2.62
N GLY A 88 -11.68 6.11 -1.84
CA GLY A 88 -12.48 5.00 -2.36
C GLY A 88 -11.70 3.76 -2.74
N LYS A 89 -10.48 3.61 -2.25
CA LYS A 89 -9.64 2.46 -2.54
C LYS A 89 -9.80 1.37 -1.48
N HIS A 90 -9.64 0.11 -1.89
CA HIS A 90 -9.63 -1.02 -0.97
C HIS A 90 -8.32 -1.06 -0.19
N LEU A 91 -8.35 -1.68 0.98
CA LEU A 91 -7.21 -1.70 1.91
C LEU A 91 -6.90 -3.11 2.40
N LEU A 92 -5.62 -3.44 2.41
CA LEU A 92 -5.09 -4.55 3.18
C LEU A 92 -4.07 -3.95 4.16
N VAL A 93 -4.37 -4.00 5.46
CA VAL A 93 -3.52 -3.40 6.49
C VAL A 93 -2.80 -4.50 7.26
N GLU A 94 -1.48 -4.38 7.39
CA GLU A 94 -0.67 -5.33 8.14
C GLU A 94 -1.02 -5.28 9.64
N LYS A 95 -0.82 -6.38 10.33
CA LYS A 95 -1.07 -6.46 11.77
C LYS A 95 0.10 -5.88 12.58
N PRO A 96 -0.15 -5.32 13.77
CA PRO A 96 -1.47 -4.98 14.28
C PRO A 96 -2.05 -3.79 13.51
N MET A 97 -3.37 -3.77 13.36
CA MET A 97 -4.00 -2.72 12.53
C MET A 97 -3.85 -1.32 13.15
N ALA A 98 -3.74 -1.25 14.45
CA ALA A 98 -3.63 0.02 15.16
C ALA A 98 -2.95 -0.20 16.52
N THR A 99 -2.63 0.90 17.21
CA THR A 99 -1.98 0.85 18.53
C THR A 99 -2.96 0.83 19.69
N THR A 100 -4.21 1.21 19.45
CA THR A 100 -5.27 1.20 20.46
C THR A 100 -6.57 0.68 19.88
N VAL A 101 -7.47 0.25 20.77
CA VAL A 101 -8.81 -0.21 20.38
C VAL A 101 -9.61 0.95 19.76
N ALA A 102 -9.45 2.16 20.29
CA ALA A 102 -10.14 3.33 19.77
C ALA A 102 -9.74 3.61 18.32
N GLU A 103 -8.44 3.54 18.02
CA GLU A 103 -7.96 3.70 16.64
C GLU A 103 -8.47 2.60 15.72
N ALA A 104 -8.41 1.35 16.18
CA ALA A 104 -8.88 0.21 15.39
C ALA A 104 -10.39 0.35 15.06
N THR A 105 -11.18 0.77 16.04
CA THR A 105 -12.62 1.00 15.84
C THR A 105 -12.86 2.07 14.80
N ARG A 106 -12.06 3.13 14.82
CA ARG A 106 -12.17 4.23 13.87
C ARG A 106 -11.81 3.80 12.44
N MET A 107 -10.91 2.85 12.30
CA MET A 107 -10.52 2.32 10.99
C MET A 107 -11.60 1.48 10.33
N LEU A 108 -12.51 0.92 11.11
CA LEU A 108 -13.62 0.14 10.58
C LEU A 108 -14.70 1.06 10.05
#